data_af47a25316653d7b5f902e94815c6fcf
#
_entry.id   af47a25316653d7b5f902e94815c6fcf
#
_cell.length_a   1.000
_cell.length_b   1.000
_cell.length_c   1.000
_cell.angle_alpha   90.00
_cell.angle_beta   90.00
_cell.angle_gamma   90.00
#
_symmetry.space_group_name_H-M   'P 1'
#
loop_
_entity.id
_entity.type
_entity.pdbx_description
1 polymer ?
#
loop_
_entity_poly.entity_id
_entity_poly.type
_entity_poly.pdbx_seq_one_letter_code
_entity_poly.pdbx_strand_id
1 'polypeptide(L)'
;MNEMLNRLGMNAKAAETEMRNLSTNKKNEVLLAVADKLVKDAQTLINANRLDVETGKRNHMPEGLIDRLLLTESRIEGMAEGLRQVSALDDPVGEVTGMKKRPNGLLIGQKRVPLGVIGIIYEARPNVTADAFALCFKTGNVVILKGGSDAIHSNEAIVNCIRETLNEQGVTEDAIQLISDTSRETAAEFMKMNQYVDVDRKSVV
;
A
#
# COMPACT_ATOMS: atom_id res chain seq x y z
N MET A 1 15.27 -17.90 -3.65
CA MET A 1 14.57 -16.63 -3.33
C MET A 1 15.63 -15.56 -3.18
N ASN A 2 15.47 -14.44 -3.84
CA ASN A 2 16.38 -13.29 -3.80
C ASN A 2 16.48 -12.76 -2.36
N GLU A 3 17.69 -12.39 -1.90
CA GLU A 3 17.96 -11.88 -0.54
C GLU A 3 17.13 -10.64 -0.22
N MET A 4 16.94 -9.74 -1.19
CA MET A 4 16.10 -8.56 -1.06
C MET A 4 14.64 -8.94 -0.73
N LEU A 5 14.05 -9.87 -1.49
CA LEU A 5 12.67 -10.32 -1.26
C LEU A 5 12.52 -11.00 0.10
N ASN A 6 13.53 -11.80 0.49
CA ASN A 6 13.52 -12.43 1.81
C ASN A 6 13.49 -11.40 2.95
N ARG A 7 14.33 -10.36 2.85
CA ARG A 7 14.38 -9.27 3.83
C ARG A 7 13.05 -8.51 3.89
N LEU A 8 12.49 -8.13 2.73
CA LEU A 8 11.18 -7.46 2.68
C LEU A 8 10.08 -8.30 3.31
N GLY A 9 10.06 -9.61 3.02
CA GLY A 9 9.09 -10.53 3.60
C GLY A 9 9.23 -10.67 5.12
N MET A 10 10.45 -10.78 5.63
CA MET A 10 10.73 -10.82 7.08
C MET A 10 10.27 -9.54 7.79
N ASN A 11 10.59 -8.38 7.22
CA ASN A 11 10.19 -7.09 7.77
C ASN A 11 8.65 -6.95 7.78
N ALA A 12 7.98 -7.32 6.68
CA ALA A 12 6.53 -7.30 6.59
C ALA A 12 5.87 -8.20 7.66
N LYS A 13 6.39 -9.41 7.87
CA LYS A 13 5.87 -10.31 8.92
C LYS A 13 6.14 -9.79 10.33
N ALA A 14 7.27 -9.14 10.56
CA ALA A 14 7.55 -8.49 11.84
C ALA A 14 6.56 -7.35 12.14
N ALA A 15 6.23 -6.53 11.13
CA ALA A 15 5.29 -5.43 11.24
C ALA A 15 3.83 -5.89 11.45
N GLU A 16 3.46 -7.10 11.02
CA GLU A 16 2.08 -7.62 11.08
C GLU A 16 1.47 -7.54 12.49
N THR A 17 2.26 -7.87 13.51
CA THR A 17 1.76 -7.87 14.90
C THR A 17 1.38 -6.48 15.37
N GLU A 18 2.18 -5.46 15.04
CA GLU A 18 1.89 -4.07 15.37
C GLU A 18 0.63 -3.61 14.63
N MET A 19 0.57 -3.85 13.31
CA MET A 19 -0.55 -3.45 12.47
C MET A 19 -1.88 -4.02 12.93
N ARG A 20 -1.90 -5.29 13.33
CA ARG A 20 -3.08 -5.99 13.85
C ARG A 20 -3.63 -5.36 15.13
N ASN A 21 -2.78 -4.73 15.93
CA ASN A 21 -3.12 -4.15 17.23
C ASN A 21 -3.36 -2.64 17.22
N LEU A 22 -3.19 -1.97 16.07
CA LEU A 22 -3.47 -0.53 15.97
C LEU A 22 -4.95 -0.24 16.21
N SER A 23 -5.23 0.77 17.04
CA SER A 23 -6.59 1.25 17.23
C SER A 23 -7.11 1.96 15.98
N THR A 24 -8.44 1.98 15.80
CA THR A 24 -9.10 2.72 14.71
C THR A 24 -8.68 4.18 14.69
N ASN A 25 -8.61 4.83 15.86
CA ASN A 25 -8.19 6.23 15.95
C ASN A 25 -6.76 6.42 15.44
N LYS A 26 -5.83 5.56 15.85
CA LYS A 26 -4.44 5.65 15.39
C LYS A 26 -4.33 5.44 13.88
N LYS A 27 -5.06 4.48 13.32
CA LYS A 27 -5.11 4.28 11.86
C LYS A 27 -5.64 5.52 11.14
N ASN A 28 -6.68 6.13 11.65
CA ASN A 28 -7.25 7.36 11.07
C ASN A 28 -6.27 8.54 11.15
N GLU A 29 -5.63 8.76 12.30
CA GLU A 29 -4.61 9.80 12.48
C GLU A 29 -3.47 9.65 11.47
N VAL A 30 -2.96 8.44 11.31
CA VAL A 30 -1.88 8.16 10.35
C VAL A 30 -2.33 8.44 8.91
N LEU A 31 -3.51 7.96 8.50
CA LEU A 31 -4.02 8.20 7.14
C LEU A 31 -4.19 9.68 6.84
N LEU A 32 -4.68 10.47 7.80
CA LEU A 32 -4.81 11.92 7.67
C LEU A 32 -3.43 12.60 7.60
N ALA A 33 -2.48 12.18 8.43
CA ALA A 33 -1.11 12.70 8.40
C ALA A 33 -0.42 12.39 7.06
N VAL A 34 -0.61 11.18 6.49
CA VAL A 34 -0.10 10.83 5.16
C VAL A 34 -0.74 11.70 4.08
N ALA A 35 -2.07 11.92 4.13
CA ALA A 35 -2.76 12.79 3.19
C ALA A 35 -2.16 14.21 3.19
N ASP A 36 -1.96 14.79 4.36
CA ASP A 36 -1.40 16.14 4.50
C ASP A 36 0.06 16.20 4.06
N LYS A 37 0.86 15.16 4.34
CA LYS A 37 2.26 15.06 3.92
C LYS A 37 2.38 14.95 2.39
N LEU A 38 1.53 14.16 1.72
CA LEU A 38 1.52 14.06 0.26
C LEU A 38 1.29 15.43 -0.40
N VAL A 39 0.36 16.23 0.12
CA VAL A 39 0.08 17.58 -0.38
C VAL A 39 1.25 18.51 -0.10
N LYS A 40 1.81 18.47 1.11
CA LYS A 40 2.96 19.28 1.51
C LYS A 40 4.18 19.01 0.65
N ASP A 41 4.44 17.75 0.34
CA ASP A 41 5.62 17.30 -0.42
C ASP A 41 5.32 17.16 -1.93
N ALA A 42 4.21 17.72 -2.42
CA ALA A 42 3.74 17.57 -3.81
C ALA A 42 4.83 17.89 -4.83
N GLN A 43 5.64 18.94 -4.62
CA GLN A 43 6.70 19.30 -5.55
C GLN A 43 7.80 18.24 -5.63
N THR A 44 8.12 17.58 -4.53
CA THR A 44 9.09 16.46 -4.49
C THR A 44 8.57 15.28 -5.29
N LEU A 45 7.28 14.94 -5.10
CA LEU A 45 6.62 13.85 -5.84
C LEU A 45 6.56 14.15 -7.35
N ILE A 46 6.22 15.39 -7.74
CA ILE A 46 6.18 15.82 -9.14
C ILE A 46 7.58 15.77 -9.77
N ASN A 47 8.62 16.14 -9.02
CA ASN A 47 10.00 16.09 -9.52
C ASN A 47 10.45 14.62 -9.77
N ALA A 48 10.11 13.69 -8.88
CA ALA A 48 10.36 12.27 -9.10
C ALA A 48 9.55 11.73 -10.30
N ASN A 49 8.27 12.11 -10.40
CA ASN A 49 7.41 11.70 -11.50
C ASN A 49 7.91 12.22 -12.88
N ARG A 50 8.55 13.39 -12.91
CA ARG A 50 9.13 13.92 -14.14
C ARG A 50 10.14 12.95 -14.77
N LEU A 51 10.95 12.26 -13.95
CA LEU A 51 11.93 11.28 -14.44
C LEU A 51 11.23 10.11 -15.14
N ASP A 52 10.13 9.62 -14.58
CA ASP A 52 9.33 8.55 -15.18
C ASP A 52 8.69 9.02 -16.50
N VAL A 53 8.07 10.20 -16.50
CA VAL A 53 7.42 10.77 -17.68
C VAL A 53 8.43 11.03 -18.82
N GLU A 54 9.61 11.58 -18.51
CA GLU A 54 10.68 11.79 -19.49
C GLU A 54 11.20 10.47 -20.08
N THR A 55 11.33 9.45 -19.24
CA THR A 55 11.72 8.11 -19.66
C THR A 55 10.63 7.48 -20.53
N GLY A 56 9.36 7.60 -20.15
CA GLY A 56 8.22 7.12 -20.95
C GLY A 56 8.18 7.78 -22.34
N LYS A 57 8.38 9.11 -22.41
CA LYS A 57 8.44 9.84 -23.68
C LYS A 57 9.61 9.38 -24.56
N ARG A 58 10.80 9.19 -23.98
CA ARG A 58 11.97 8.67 -24.71
C ARG A 58 11.74 7.28 -25.28
N ASN A 59 10.97 6.47 -24.56
CA ASN A 59 10.61 5.10 -24.97
C ASN A 59 9.36 5.05 -25.87
N HIS A 60 8.91 6.20 -26.40
CA HIS A 60 7.74 6.30 -27.28
C HIS A 60 6.45 5.73 -26.66
N MET A 61 6.28 5.88 -25.36
CA MET A 61 5.05 5.48 -24.65
C MET A 61 3.85 6.23 -25.23
N PRO A 62 2.72 5.55 -25.51
CA PRO A 62 1.49 6.20 -25.97
C PRO A 62 1.02 7.33 -25.04
N GLU A 63 0.49 8.42 -25.59
CA GLU A 63 0.05 9.60 -24.84
C GLU A 63 -0.94 9.25 -23.71
N GLY A 64 -1.87 8.33 -23.97
CA GLY A 64 -2.83 7.88 -22.94
C GLY A 64 -2.18 7.15 -21.76
N LEU A 65 -1.01 6.52 -21.93
CA LEU A 65 -0.23 5.95 -20.84
C LEU A 65 0.62 7.01 -20.14
N ILE A 66 1.17 7.98 -20.88
CA ILE A 66 1.84 9.16 -20.29
C ILE A 66 0.87 9.92 -19.41
N ASP A 67 -0.37 10.15 -19.87
CA ASP A 67 -1.39 10.83 -19.05
C ASP A 67 -1.68 10.05 -17.74
N ARG A 68 -1.79 8.73 -17.79
CA ARG A 68 -2.00 7.90 -16.59
C ARG A 68 -0.82 7.92 -15.62
N LEU A 69 0.39 8.11 -16.13
CA LEU A 69 1.63 8.17 -15.37
C LEU A 69 1.82 9.54 -14.69
N LEU A 70 1.35 10.60 -15.34
CA LEU A 70 1.59 11.99 -14.95
C LEU A 70 0.99 12.29 -13.56
N LEU A 71 1.81 12.84 -12.65
CA LEU A 71 1.37 13.46 -11.42
C LEU A 71 1.32 14.98 -11.57
N THR A 72 0.23 15.57 -11.11
CA THR A 72 0.02 17.02 -10.99
C THR A 72 -0.39 17.32 -9.54
N GLU A 73 -0.31 18.57 -9.11
CA GLU A 73 -0.81 18.99 -7.79
C GLU A 73 -2.26 18.52 -7.56
N SER A 74 -3.12 18.68 -8.56
CA SER A 74 -4.52 18.24 -8.48
C SER A 74 -4.65 16.71 -8.34
N ARG A 75 -3.80 15.93 -9.01
CA ARG A 75 -3.82 14.46 -8.87
C ARG A 75 -3.29 14.00 -7.51
N ILE A 76 -2.30 14.72 -6.97
CA ILE A 76 -1.78 14.47 -5.62
C ILE A 76 -2.84 14.83 -4.57
N GLU A 77 -3.54 15.96 -4.73
CA GLU A 77 -4.69 16.30 -3.88
C GLU A 77 -5.79 15.24 -3.97
N GLY A 78 -6.05 14.69 -5.16
CA GLY A 78 -6.99 13.57 -5.34
C GLY A 78 -6.56 12.32 -4.59
N MET A 79 -5.25 12.00 -4.55
CA MET A 79 -4.73 10.90 -3.73
C MET A 79 -4.93 11.18 -2.24
N ALA A 80 -4.60 12.39 -1.78
CA ALA A 80 -4.79 12.79 -0.39
C ALA A 80 -6.26 12.73 0.02
N GLU A 81 -7.18 13.17 -0.84
CA GLU A 81 -8.61 13.06 -0.61
C GLU A 81 -9.06 11.60 -0.50
N GLY A 82 -8.52 10.70 -1.34
CA GLY A 82 -8.75 9.26 -1.22
C GLY A 82 -8.37 8.71 0.15
N LEU A 83 -7.21 9.11 0.70
CA LEU A 83 -6.80 8.72 2.05
C LEU A 83 -7.75 9.27 3.13
N ARG A 84 -8.20 10.54 3.00
CA ARG A 84 -9.18 11.14 3.92
C ARG A 84 -10.50 10.37 3.89
N GLN A 85 -10.99 9.99 2.70
CA GLN A 85 -12.21 9.19 2.56
C GLN A 85 -12.04 7.82 3.20
N VAL A 86 -10.92 7.12 2.98
CA VAL A 86 -10.65 5.83 3.63
C VAL A 86 -10.57 5.98 5.15
N SER A 87 -9.98 7.06 5.67
CA SER A 87 -9.93 7.32 7.12
C SER A 87 -11.33 7.45 7.73
N ALA A 88 -12.29 8.00 6.99
CA ALA A 88 -13.66 8.21 7.43
C ALA A 88 -14.54 6.94 7.36
N LEU A 89 -14.10 5.89 6.66
CA LEU A 89 -14.83 4.62 6.63
C LEU A 89 -14.82 3.95 8.00
N ASP A 90 -15.85 3.14 8.28
CA ASP A 90 -15.87 2.26 9.43
C ASP A 90 -14.68 1.27 9.38
N ASP A 91 -14.11 1.00 10.54
CA ASP A 91 -13.05 0.00 10.66
C ASP A 91 -13.67 -1.41 10.73
N PRO A 92 -13.43 -2.27 9.74
CA PRO A 92 -14.03 -3.59 9.75
C PRO A 92 -13.35 -4.55 10.75
N VAL A 93 -12.17 -4.19 11.28
CA VAL A 93 -11.42 -5.07 12.18
C VAL A 93 -12.11 -5.14 13.53
N GLY A 94 -12.43 -6.38 13.94
CA GLY A 94 -13.12 -6.61 15.20
C GLY A 94 -14.65 -6.64 15.09
N GLU A 95 -15.24 -6.33 13.94
CA GLU A 95 -16.68 -6.45 13.71
C GLU A 95 -17.15 -7.89 13.92
N VAL A 96 -18.24 -8.06 14.69
CA VAL A 96 -18.90 -9.35 14.89
C VAL A 96 -20.09 -9.46 13.97
N THR A 97 -19.99 -10.30 12.94
CA THR A 97 -21.00 -10.41 11.87
C THR A 97 -22.19 -11.30 12.22
N GLY A 98 -22.10 -12.03 13.31
CA GLY A 98 -23.22 -12.86 13.79
C GLY A 98 -22.84 -13.73 14.98
N MET A 99 -23.85 -14.04 15.82
CA MET A 99 -23.71 -14.97 16.95
C MET A 99 -24.86 -15.96 16.97
N LYS A 100 -24.55 -17.24 17.19
CA LYS A 100 -25.56 -18.32 17.25
C LYS A 100 -25.33 -19.22 18.46
N LYS A 101 -26.39 -19.45 19.25
CA LYS A 101 -26.38 -20.44 20.30
C LYS A 101 -26.58 -21.83 19.69
N ARG A 102 -25.72 -22.78 20.05
CA ARG A 102 -25.81 -24.18 19.63
C ARG A 102 -26.65 -25.00 20.61
N PRO A 103 -27.16 -26.18 20.21
CA PRO A 103 -27.95 -27.03 21.11
C PRO A 103 -27.21 -27.43 22.38
N ASN A 104 -25.89 -27.55 22.33
CA ASN A 104 -25.03 -27.86 23.49
C ASN A 104 -24.75 -26.64 24.39
N GLY A 105 -25.37 -25.49 24.12
CA GLY A 105 -25.21 -24.25 24.90
C GLY A 105 -24.07 -23.32 24.46
N LEU A 106 -23.17 -23.75 23.57
CA LEU A 106 -22.08 -22.91 23.06
C LEU A 106 -22.62 -21.71 22.28
N LEU A 107 -22.02 -20.54 22.50
CA LEU A 107 -22.27 -19.32 21.73
C LEU A 107 -21.13 -19.14 20.71
N ILE A 108 -21.43 -19.31 19.43
CA ILE A 108 -20.44 -19.22 18.35
C ILE A 108 -20.69 -17.93 17.56
N GLY A 109 -19.64 -17.11 17.41
CA GLY A 109 -19.65 -15.89 16.63
C GLY A 109 -18.58 -15.86 15.54
N GLN A 110 -18.79 -15.01 14.54
CA GLN A 110 -17.78 -14.68 13.52
C GLN A 110 -17.28 -13.28 13.76
N LYS A 111 -15.96 -13.10 13.85
CA LYS A 111 -15.28 -11.82 14.02
C LYS A 111 -14.33 -11.58 12.86
N ARG A 112 -14.38 -10.38 12.27
CA ARG A 112 -13.43 -9.96 11.22
C ARG A 112 -12.06 -9.70 11.82
N VAL A 113 -11.01 -10.19 11.15
CA VAL A 113 -9.60 -9.97 11.50
C VAL A 113 -8.81 -9.57 10.27
N PRO A 114 -7.66 -8.88 10.41
CA PRO A 114 -6.77 -8.63 9.29
C PRO A 114 -6.35 -9.91 8.57
N LEU A 115 -6.08 -9.81 7.28
CA LEU A 115 -5.59 -10.91 6.46
C LEU A 115 -4.11 -11.22 6.77
N GLY A 116 -3.33 -10.20 7.10
CA GLY A 116 -1.89 -10.29 7.34
C GLY A 116 -1.09 -9.46 6.35
N VAL A 117 -0.16 -10.08 5.64
CA VAL A 117 0.67 -9.43 4.61
C VAL A 117 0.02 -9.59 3.24
N ILE A 118 -0.26 -8.48 2.58
CA ILE A 118 -0.90 -8.44 1.27
C ILE A 118 0.14 -8.05 0.21
N GLY A 119 0.32 -8.90 -0.80
CA GLY A 119 1.13 -8.60 -1.98
C GLY A 119 0.28 -7.97 -3.08
N ILE A 120 0.69 -6.82 -3.64
CA ILE A 120 -0.02 -6.17 -4.74
C ILE A 120 0.92 -5.91 -5.91
N ILE A 121 0.59 -6.48 -7.07
CA ILE A 121 1.29 -6.23 -8.35
C ILE A 121 0.39 -5.34 -9.20
N TYR A 122 0.92 -4.20 -9.64
CA TYR A 122 0.17 -3.21 -10.43
C TYR A 122 1.08 -2.56 -11.49
N GLU A 123 0.47 -1.87 -12.44
CA GLU A 123 1.15 -1.23 -13.56
C GLU A 123 1.46 0.26 -13.30
N ALA A 124 1.70 1.03 -14.35
CA ALA A 124 2.15 2.43 -14.35
C ALA A 124 1.05 3.42 -13.90
N ARG A 125 0.64 3.34 -12.65
CA ARG A 125 -0.32 4.27 -12.03
C ARG A 125 0.16 4.64 -10.61
N PRO A 126 0.88 5.76 -10.44
CA PRO A 126 1.44 6.15 -9.15
C PRO A 126 0.40 6.27 -8.02
N ASN A 127 -0.84 6.71 -8.33
CA ASN A 127 -1.91 6.82 -7.35
C ASN A 127 -2.26 5.49 -6.67
N VAL A 128 -2.11 4.36 -7.37
CA VAL A 128 -2.39 3.02 -6.81
C VAL A 128 -1.52 2.73 -5.59
N THR A 129 -0.31 3.28 -5.53
CA THR A 129 0.59 3.14 -4.37
C THR A 129 -0.04 3.66 -3.09
N ALA A 130 -0.61 4.87 -3.13
CA ALA A 130 -1.28 5.49 -2.00
C ALA A 130 -2.62 4.81 -1.68
N ASP A 131 -3.42 4.48 -2.71
CA ASP A 131 -4.72 3.81 -2.54
C ASP A 131 -4.55 2.41 -1.90
N ALA A 132 -3.59 1.62 -2.40
CA ALA A 132 -3.29 0.29 -1.88
C ALA A 132 -2.82 0.35 -0.42
N PHE A 133 -1.93 1.31 -0.09
CA PHE A 133 -1.53 1.54 1.29
C PHE A 133 -2.75 1.86 2.16
N ALA A 134 -3.55 2.84 1.78
CA ALA A 134 -4.67 3.30 2.60
C ALA A 134 -5.65 2.17 2.95
N LEU A 135 -6.03 1.37 1.95
CA LEU A 135 -6.96 0.26 2.14
C LEU A 135 -6.38 -0.87 3.00
N CYS A 136 -5.12 -1.24 2.76
CA CYS A 136 -4.45 -2.27 3.56
C CYS A 136 -4.24 -1.80 5.01
N PHE A 137 -3.76 -0.57 5.19
CA PHE A 137 -3.47 0.01 6.49
C PHE A 137 -4.75 0.18 7.33
N LYS A 138 -5.83 0.72 6.75
CA LYS A 138 -7.13 0.86 7.44
C LYS A 138 -7.65 -0.46 7.97
N THR A 139 -7.42 -1.54 7.23
CA THR A 139 -7.87 -2.90 7.59
C THR A 139 -6.84 -3.70 8.39
N GLY A 140 -5.79 -3.02 8.91
CA GLY A 140 -4.78 -3.61 9.81
C GLY A 140 -3.82 -4.58 9.13
N ASN A 141 -3.64 -4.46 7.81
CA ASN A 141 -2.74 -5.30 7.03
C ASN A 141 -1.44 -4.57 6.68
N VAL A 142 -0.37 -5.34 6.50
CA VAL A 142 0.87 -4.90 5.88
C VAL A 142 0.75 -5.06 4.36
N VAL A 143 1.37 -4.16 3.58
CA VAL A 143 1.36 -4.29 2.13
C VAL A 143 2.78 -4.32 1.55
N ILE A 144 3.02 -5.27 0.64
CA ILE A 144 4.21 -5.34 -0.22
C ILE A 144 3.78 -5.00 -1.63
N LEU A 145 4.34 -3.93 -2.17
CA LEU A 145 4.01 -3.37 -3.47
C LEU A 145 5.04 -3.75 -4.52
N LYS A 146 4.59 -4.15 -5.69
CA LYS A 146 5.40 -4.35 -6.89
C LYS A 146 4.79 -3.57 -8.04
N GLY A 147 5.28 -2.36 -8.26
CA GLY A 147 4.90 -1.52 -9.40
C GLY A 147 5.59 -1.93 -10.70
N GLY A 148 5.10 -1.41 -11.81
CA GLY A 148 5.77 -1.48 -13.11
C GLY A 148 7.02 -0.60 -13.18
N SER A 149 7.90 -0.86 -14.16
CA SER A 149 9.13 -0.08 -14.39
C SER A 149 8.89 1.37 -14.75
N ASP A 150 7.73 1.64 -15.36
CA ASP A 150 7.43 2.96 -15.91
C ASP A 150 7.14 4.03 -14.85
N ALA A 151 6.83 3.63 -13.60
CA ALA A 151 6.47 4.51 -12.49
C ALA A 151 7.38 4.34 -11.27
N ILE A 152 8.57 3.78 -11.42
CA ILE A 152 9.40 3.38 -10.27
C ILE A 152 9.80 4.57 -9.40
N HIS A 153 10.24 5.69 -10.00
CA HIS A 153 10.66 6.87 -9.24
C HIS A 153 9.49 7.52 -8.50
N SER A 154 8.32 7.57 -9.14
CA SER A 154 7.08 8.06 -8.51
C SER A 154 6.67 7.16 -7.33
N ASN A 155 6.70 5.84 -7.53
CA ASN A 155 6.31 4.88 -6.49
C ASN A 155 7.28 4.95 -5.30
N GLU A 156 8.58 5.04 -5.53
CA GLU A 156 9.60 5.21 -4.48
C GLU A 156 9.37 6.51 -3.68
N ALA A 157 9.11 7.62 -4.38
CA ALA A 157 8.87 8.90 -3.72
C ALA A 157 7.59 8.85 -2.85
N ILE A 158 6.50 8.25 -3.33
CA ILE A 158 5.26 8.10 -2.57
C ILE A 158 5.47 7.18 -1.37
N VAL A 159 6.13 6.03 -1.56
CA VAL A 159 6.40 5.08 -0.46
C VAL A 159 7.30 5.71 0.59
N ASN A 160 8.33 6.46 0.21
CA ASN A 160 9.21 7.16 1.16
C ASN A 160 8.42 8.20 1.96
N CYS A 161 7.58 9.00 1.32
CA CYS A 161 6.69 9.96 1.99
C CYS A 161 5.78 9.26 3.03
N ILE A 162 5.20 8.11 2.68
CA ILE A 162 4.37 7.31 3.59
C ILE A 162 5.21 6.76 4.75
N ARG A 163 6.37 6.17 4.49
CA ARG A 163 7.27 5.58 5.51
C ARG A 163 7.77 6.64 6.51
N GLU A 164 8.16 7.81 6.02
CA GLU A 164 8.53 8.95 6.87
C GLU A 164 7.38 9.35 7.80
N THR A 165 6.16 9.44 7.26
CA THR A 165 4.97 9.78 8.05
C THR A 165 4.66 8.70 9.10
N LEU A 166 4.78 7.42 8.75
CA LEU A 166 4.62 6.32 9.70
C LEU A 166 5.58 6.47 10.88
N ASN A 167 6.86 6.72 10.61
CA ASN A 167 7.88 6.95 11.64
C ASN A 167 7.56 8.18 12.50
N GLU A 168 7.17 9.31 11.89
CA GLU A 168 6.75 10.53 12.60
C GLU A 168 5.56 10.28 13.52
N GLN A 169 4.68 9.36 13.13
CA GLN A 169 3.50 8.95 13.89
C GLN A 169 3.78 7.81 14.89
N GLY A 170 5.03 7.35 15.03
CA GLY A 170 5.42 6.27 15.94
C GLY A 170 4.83 4.91 15.56
N VAL A 171 4.64 4.66 14.26
CA VAL A 171 4.19 3.39 13.67
C VAL A 171 5.32 2.84 12.80
N THR A 172 5.45 1.52 12.76
CA THR A 172 6.49 0.90 11.95
C THR A 172 6.40 1.29 10.48
N GLU A 173 7.50 1.74 9.90
CA GLU A 173 7.60 2.05 8.48
C GLU A 173 7.42 0.80 7.60
N ASP A 174 7.63 -0.38 8.17
CA ASP A 174 7.51 -1.66 7.48
C ASP A 174 6.05 -2.10 7.24
N ALA A 175 5.07 -1.27 7.64
CA ALA A 175 3.66 -1.42 7.24
C ALA A 175 3.46 -1.31 5.72
N ILE A 176 4.40 -0.66 5.01
CA ILE A 176 4.45 -0.61 3.55
C ILE A 176 5.86 -0.94 3.05
N GLN A 177 5.95 -1.84 2.09
CA GLN A 177 7.17 -2.26 1.43
C GLN A 177 7.04 -2.07 -0.09
N LEU A 178 8.13 -1.67 -0.76
CA LEU A 178 8.19 -1.57 -2.22
C LEU A 178 9.32 -2.44 -2.74
N ILE A 179 9.02 -3.28 -3.72
CA ILE A 179 10.02 -4.01 -4.49
C ILE A 179 10.54 -3.08 -5.58
N SER A 180 11.78 -2.59 -5.41
CA SER A 180 12.43 -1.67 -6.36
C SER A 180 12.92 -2.36 -7.63
N ASP A 181 13.24 -3.66 -7.57
CA ASP A 181 13.59 -4.42 -8.77
C ASP A 181 12.35 -4.65 -9.63
N THR A 182 12.34 -4.03 -10.81
CA THR A 182 11.20 -4.04 -11.74
C THR A 182 11.19 -5.25 -12.69
N SER A 183 12.17 -6.17 -12.59
CA SER A 183 12.28 -7.35 -13.47
C SER A 183 11.07 -8.29 -13.37
N ARG A 184 10.84 -9.05 -14.44
CA ARG A 184 9.79 -10.08 -14.47
C ARG A 184 10.15 -11.29 -13.60
N GLU A 185 11.44 -11.57 -13.47
CA GLU A 185 11.98 -12.62 -12.62
C GLU A 185 11.63 -12.36 -11.16
N THR A 186 11.88 -11.16 -10.69
CA THR A 186 11.52 -10.74 -9.32
C THR A 186 10.01 -10.75 -9.08
N ALA A 187 9.20 -10.36 -10.09
CA ALA A 187 7.75 -10.50 -9.99
C ALA A 187 7.31 -11.98 -9.87
N ALA A 188 7.94 -12.88 -10.63
CA ALA A 188 7.66 -14.32 -10.55
C ALA A 188 8.11 -14.94 -9.21
N GLU A 189 9.22 -14.48 -8.65
CA GLU A 189 9.66 -14.89 -7.30
C GLU A 189 8.73 -14.33 -6.21
N PHE A 190 8.30 -13.08 -6.32
CA PHE A 190 7.37 -12.47 -5.39
C PHE A 190 6.07 -13.25 -5.27
N MET A 191 5.49 -13.71 -6.39
CA MET A 191 4.30 -14.56 -6.39
C MET A 191 4.49 -15.94 -5.71
N LYS A 192 5.73 -16.33 -5.41
CA LYS A 192 6.05 -17.60 -4.71
C LYS A 192 6.35 -17.40 -3.22
N MET A 193 6.24 -16.18 -2.70
CA MET A 193 6.59 -15.86 -1.30
C MET A 193 5.52 -16.29 -0.28
N ASN A 194 4.94 -17.47 -0.44
CA ASN A 194 3.85 -17.99 0.40
C ASN A 194 4.19 -18.06 1.90
N GLN A 195 5.47 -18.05 2.25
CA GLN A 195 5.91 -18.01 3.66
C GLN A 195 5.75 -16.61 4.30
N TYR A 196 5.62 -15.55 3.49
CA TYR A 196 5.54 -14.17 3.96
C TYR A 196 4.25 -13.48 3.54
N VAL A 197 3.70 -13.82 2.37
CA VAL A 197 2.52 -13.20 1.78
C VAL A 197 1.32 -14.09 2.02
N ASP A 198 0.33 -13.58 2.72
CA ASP A 198 -0.90 -14.31 3.06
C ASP A 198 -1.92 -14.23 1.93
N VAL A 199 -1.96 -13.10 1.20
CA VAL A 199 -2.83 -12.88 0.04
C VAL A 199 -2.08 -12.08 -1.01
N ASP A 200 -2.15 -12.50 -2.27
CA ASP A 200 -1.66 -11.73 -3.40
C ASP A 200 -2.80 -11.24 -4.32
N ARG A 201 -2.62 -10.06 -4.88
CA ARG A 201 -3.50 -9.49 -5.89
C ARG A 201 -2.69 -8.94 -7.05
N LYS A 202 -2.97 -9.48 -8.24
CA LYS A 202 -2.47 -8.94 -9.50
C LYS A 202 -3.59 -8.11 -10.14
N SER A 203 -3.35 -6.82 -10.34
CA SER A 203 -4.18 -5.97 -11.17
C SER A 203 -3.81 -6.24 -12.62
N VAL A 204 -4.65 -6.97 -13.35
CA VAL A 204 -4.53 -7.14 -14.80
C VAL A 204 -5.46 -6.14 -15.45
N VAL A 205 -4.92 -5.29 -16.31
CA VAL A 205 -5.68 -4.50 -17.28
C VAL A 205 -5.54 -5.14 -18.64
#